data_db1aefeb04697913458ad5c75f10988e
#
_entry.id   db1aefeb04697913458ad5c75f10988e
#
_cell.length_a   1.000
_cell.length_b   1.000
_cell.length_c   1.000
_cell.angle_alpha   90.00
_cell.angle_beta   90.00
_cell.angle_gamma   90.00
#
_symmetry.space_group_name_H-M   'P 1'
#
loop_
_entity.id
_entity.type
_entity.pdbx_description
1 polymer ?
#
loop_
_entity_poly.entity_id
_entity_poly.type
_entity_poly.pdbx_seq_one_letter_code
_entity_poly.pdbx_strand_id
1 'polypeptide(L)'
;MKKGRSLWWVVHSWIGLKLSILLTFILATGTFAVFAHEIDWLATPAMRVSPRSEPVASWGVLAQAAVRAAPDARLQTLYAPIDPWFAVEAWVSRGKGAPERVYVDPWTAEVTGRHGWANVHRFLRQAHRHLMLPTKIGIPIVCSLALLLAVSLVSGIVTYKKWWRGFFRAPRGGDGRRMTGDLHRLMGLWSLWFVALITLTGLWYLVETLGGNAKVPKLPEVEAGAMPTGGALDRLVAVARRADPALDXREXRFTXXNGVIXLGQXSAWLVRDRANAVVVDPATSRVVAXLDGRTLSAHQRISEMADPLHFGXFGGLWTKVIWFLFGALLTAMAVTGTMIYAMRLARSSRSXXEXXEDRLXGHGCLGIXRRCPRSPHPYLDSRGDWGGELREVRPFGAVNAQV
;
A
#
# COMPACT_ATOMS: atom_id res chain seq x y z
N MET A 1 -28.51 -14.60 -31.26
CA MET A 1 -27.18 -15.10 -30.81
C MET A 1 -26.60 -14.11 -29.76
N LYS A 2 -26.40 -14.54 -28.50
CA LYS A 2 -25.71 -13.72 -27.49
C LYS A 2 -24.24 -13.58 -27.88
N LYS A 3 -23.77 -12.36 -28.18
CA LYS A 3 -22.35 -12.10 -28.41
C LYS A 3 -21.55 -12.68 -27.26
N GLY A 4 -20.66 -13.60 -27.55
CA GLY A 4 -19.75 -14.19 -26.56
C GLY A 4 -19.00 -13.09 -25.79
N ARG A 5 -18.84 -13.26 -24.48
CA ARG A 5 -18.06 -12.34 -23.66
C ARG A 5 -16.62 -12.38 -24.14
N SER A 6 -15.99 -11.20 -24.29
CA SER A 6 -14.60 -11.15 -24.70
C SER A 6 -13.73 -11.89 -23.68
N LEU A 7 -12.68 -12.55 -24.13
CA LEU A 7 -11.73 -13.25 -23.28
C LEU A 7 -11.19 -12.33 -22.15
N TRP A 8 -10.87 -11.09 -22.50
CA TRP A 8 -10.36 -10.10 -21.56
C TRP A 8 -11.35 -9.80 -20.43
N TRP A 9 -12.64 -9.76 -20.73
CA TRP A 9 -13.67 -9.56 -19.75
C TRP A 9 -13.78 -10.76 -18.79
N VAL A 10 -13.62 -11.98 -19.32
CA VAL A 10 -13.63 -13.22 -18.52
C VAL A 10 -12.40 -13.22 -17.58
N VAL A 11 -11.23 -12.91 -18.10
CA VAL A 11 -9.96 -12.84 -17.34
C VAL A 11 -10.09 -11.82 -16.20
N HIS A 12 -10.54 -10.60 -16.52
CA HIS A 12 -10.73 -9.53 -15.52
C HIS A 12 -11.69 -9.97 -14.40
N SER A 13 -12.81 -10.60 -14.76
CA SER A 13 -13.82 -11.04 -13.78
C SER A 13 -13.32 -12.21 -12.92
N TRP A 14 -12.55 -13.12 -13.50
CA TRP A 14 -12.07 -14.35 -12.83
C TRP A 14 -10.99 -14.04 -11.79
N ILE A 15 -10.06 -13.16 -12.13
CA ILE A 15 -8.99 -12.70 -11.25
C ILE A 15 -9.59 -11.96 -10.03
N GLY A 16 -10.61 -11.13 -10.29
CA GLY A 16 -11.27 -10.36 -9.25
C GLY A 16 -11.94 -11.19 -8.14
N LEU A 17 -12.22 -12.47 -8.38
CA LEU A 17 -12.90 -13.32 -7.38
C LEU A 17 -11.94 -14.12 -6.51
N LYS A 18 -11.05 -14.87 -7.13
CA LYS A 18 -10.31 -15.95 -6.45
C LYS A 18 -9.38 -15.44 -5.35
N LEU A 19 -8.83 -14.24 -5.52
CA LEU A 19 -7.91 -13.65 -4.58
C LEU A 19 -8.39 -12.29 -4.05
N SER A 20 -9.68 -12.00 -4.23
CA SER A 20 -10.26 -10.70 -3.87
C SER A 20 -10.11 -10.37 -2.39
N ILE A 21 -10.31 -11.33 -1.50
CA ILE A 21 -10.19 -11.12 -0.05
C ILE A 21 -8.74 -10.79 0.30
N LEU A 22 -7.79 -11.60 -0.19
CA LEU A 22 -6.36 -11.40 0.06
C LEU A 22 -5.88 -10.08 -0.54
N LEU A 23 -6.25 -9.81 -1.80
CA LEU A 23 -5.87 -8.56 -2.48
C LEU A 23 -6.45 -7.34 -1.75
N THR A 24 -7.73 -7.40 -1.35
CA THR A 24 -8.37 -6.31 -0.59
C THR A 24 -7.64 -6.09 0.75
N PHE A 25 -7.29 -7.16 1.46
CA PHE A 25 -6.55 -7.08 2.72
C PHE A 25 -5.19 -6.38 2.51
N ILE A 26 -4.44 -6.79 1.48
CA ILE A 26 -3.13 -6.19 1.17
C ILE A 26 -3.28 -4.71 0.78
N LEU A 27 -4.25 -4.38 -0.08
CA LEU A 27 -4.49 -2.99 -0.48
C LEU A 27 -4.92 -2.12 0.72
N ALA A 28 -5.80 -2.63 1.58
CA ALA A 28 -6.26 -1.91 2.77
C ALA A 28 -5.10 -1.67 3.76
N THR A 29 -4.33 -2.73 4.07
CA THR A 29 -3.20 -2.61 5.00
C THR A 29 -2.13 -1.67 4.45
N GLY A 30 -1.87 -1.70 3.14
CA GLY A 30 -0.97 -0.76 2.47
C GLY A 30 -1.46 0.68 2.54
N THR A 31 -2.75 0.87 2.31
CA THR A 31 -3.38 2.21 2.40
C THR A 31 -3.19 2.81 3.80
N PHE A 32 -3.52 2.04 4.85
CA PHE A 32 -3.34 2.52 6.22
C PHE A 32 -1.87 2.65 6.60
N ALA A 33 -0.98 1.83 6.03
CA ALA A 33 0.46 1.89 6.30
C ALA A 33 1.08 3.23 5.88
N VAL A 34 0.49 3.93 4.92
CA VAL A 34 0.93 5.28 4.51
C VAL A 34 0.96 6.24 5.70
N PHE A 35 -0.04 6.15 6.58
CA PHE A 35 -0.16 6.98 7.79
C PHE A 35 0.20 6.26 9.08
N ALA A 36 0.92 5.14 9.00
CA ALA A 36 1.19 4.30 10.17
C ALA A 36 1.96 5.04 11.27
N HIS A 37 2.92 5.91 10.92
CA HIS A 37 3.66 6.71 11.89
C HIS A 37 2.76 7.76 12.57
N GLU A 38 1.87 8.37 11.81
CA GLU A 38 0.91 9.35 12.33
C GLU A 38 -0.12 8.67 13.25
N ILE A 39 -0.55 7.45 12.90
CA ILE A 39 -1.44 6.65 13.77
C ILE A 39 -0.72 6.31 15.08
N ASP A 40 0.55 5.89 15.03
CA ASP A 40 1.35 5.64 16.23
C ASP A 40 1.51 6.92 17.07
N TRP A 41 1.73 8.07 16.43
CA TRP A 41 1.84 9.38 17.09
C TRP A 41 0.53 9.72 17.85
N LEU A 42 -0.62 9.45 17.21
CA LEU A 42 -1.93 9.64 17.87
C LEU A 42 -2.11 8.67 19.05
N ALA A 43 -1.62 7.44 18.91
CA ALA A 43 -1.80 6.40 19.93
C ALA A 43 -0.78 6.45 21.07
N THR A 44 0.39 7.07 20.84
CA THR A 44 1.53 7.03 21.78
C THR A 44 1.91 8.44 22.22
N PRO A 45 1.42 8.92 23.37
CA PRO A 45 1.75 10.28 23.84
C PRO A 45 3.25 10.59 23.92
N ALA A 46 4.08 9.59 24.20
CA ALA A 46 5.55 9.76 24.29
C ALA A 46 6.18 10.21 22.95
N MET A 47 5.50 9.99 21.81
CA MET A 47 5.98 10.43 20.49
C MET A 47 5.74 11.92 20.23
N ARG A 48 4.95 12.60 21.09
CA ARG A 48 4.48 13.97 20.85
C ARG A 48 5.35 14.99 21.54
N VAL A 49 5.82 15.96 20.77
CA VAL A 49 6.56 17.10 21.29
C VAL A 49 6.00 18.39 20.71
N SER A 50 6.22 19.51 21.39
CA SER A 50 5.84 20.83 20.88
C SER A 50 7.02 21.45 20.13
N PRO A 51 6.86 21.76 18.84
CA PRO A 51 7.95 22.41 18.08
C PRO A 51 8.41 23.70 18.73
N ARG A 52 9.72 23.92 18.70
CA ARG A 52 10.36 25.12 19.25
C ARG A 52 11.24 25.78 18.20
N SER A 53 11.57 27.05 18.40
CA SER A 53 12.44 27.82 17.51
C SER A 53 13.92 27.66 17.85
N GLU A 54 14.24 27.17 19.04
CA GLU A 54 15.61 26.91 19.48
C GLU A 54 16.26 25.81 18.64
N PRO A 55 17.58 25.82 18.50
CA PRO A 55 18.29 24.71 17.85
C PRO A 55 18.04 23.40 18.58
N VAL A 56 17.93 22.32 17.82
CA VAL A 56 17.81 20.97 18.41
C VAL A 56 19.09 20.56 19.13
N ALA A 57 18.96 19.75 20.16
CA ALA A 57 20.08 19.19 20.90
C ALA A 57 20.97 18.34 19.95
N SER A 58 22.26 18.25 20.28
CA SER A 58 23.18 17.47 19.47
C SER A 58 22.88 15.97 19.52
N TRP A 59 23.30 15.26 18.49
CA TRP A 59 23.12 13.81 18.42
C TRP A 59 23.74 13.10 19.62
N GLY A 60 24.87 13.60 20.11
CA GLY A 60 25.52 13.03 21.28
C GLY A 60 24.69 13.17 22.54
N VAL A 61 24.10 14.35 22.77
CA VAL A 61 23.23 14.62 23.92
C VAL A 61 21.96 13.75 23.86
N LEU A 62 21.35 13.64 22.67
CA LEU A 62 20.15 12.81 22.46
C LEU A 62 20.45 11.33 22.70
N ALA A 63 21.58 10.83 22.17
CA ALA A 63 22.03 9.46 22.38
C ALA A 63 22.29 9.18 23.88
N GLN A 64 22.92 10.12 24.57
CA GLN A 64 23.20 10.02 26.00
C GLN A 64 21.93 9.94 26.82
N ALA A 65 20.92 10.75 26.47
CA ALA A 65 19.60 10.71 27.12
C ALA A 65 18.94 9.34 26.98
N ALA A 66 18.95 8.79 25.73
CA ALA A 66 18.37 7.47 25.45
C ALA A 66 19.09 6.34 26.22
N VAL A 67 20.43 6.37 26.28
CA VAL A 67 21.22 5.39 27.00
C VAL A 67 20.99 5.47 28.52
N ARG A 68 20.88 6.67 29.07
CA ARG A 68 20.55 6.85 30.49
C ARG A 68 19.16 6.29 30.86
N ALA A 69 18.20 6.41 29.93
CA ALA A 69 16.85 5.87 30.15
C ALA A 69 16.82 4.35 30.10
N ALA A 70 17.81 3.71 29.46
CA ALA A 70 17.90 2.27 29.31
C ALA A 70 19.36 1.80 29.54
N PRO A 71 19.87 1.89 30.80
CA PRO A 71 21.30 1.66 31.06
C PRO A 71 21.76 0.23 30.80
N ASP A 72 20.85 -0.74 30.87
CA ASP A 72 21.16 -2.16 30.64
C ASP A 72 20.99 -2.56 29.17
N ALA A 73 20.69 -1.58 28.28
CA ALA A 73 20.43 -1.85 26.89
C ALA A 73 21.47 -1.17 26.01
N ARG A 74 21.70 -1.76 24.85
CA ARG A 74 22.59 -1.21 23.83
C ARG A 74 21.74 -0.36 22.85
N LEU A 75 22.17 0.86 22.61
CA LEU A 75 21.60 1.71 21.57
C LEU A 75 21.94 1.13 20.21
N GLN A 76 20.94 0.88 19.39
CA GLN A 76 21.09 0.32 18.03
C GLN A 76 20.94 1.41 16.96
N THR A 77 19.96 2.27 17.11
CA THR A 77 19.64 3.29 16.10
C THR A 77 19.04 4.51 16.80
N LEU A 78 19.36 5.68 16.25
CA LEU A 78 18.80 6.95 16.67
C LEU A 78 18.26 7.66 15.43
N TYR A 79 16.98 7.95 15.40
CA TYR A 79 16.27 8.58 14.29
C TYR A 79 15.94 10.04 14.61
N ALA A 80 16.21 10.92 13.68
CA ALA A 80 15.68 12.28 13.72
C ALA A 80 14.15 12.27 13.66
N PRO A 81 13.49 13.30 14.18
CA PRO A 81 12.04 13.43 14.05
C PRO A 81 11.59 13.39 12.58
N ILE A 82 10.50 12.65 12.30
CA ILE A 82 9.91 12.58 10.97
C ILE A 82 9.32 13.94 10.57
N ASP A 83 8.70 14.61 11.53
CA ASP A 83 8.11 15.96 11.40
C ASP A 83 8.36 16.71 12.73
N PRO A 84 8.30 18.04 12.76
CA PRO A 84 8.67 18.83 13.94
C PRO A 84 7.89 18.50 15.23
N TRP A 85 6.72 17.88 15.11
CA TRP A 85 5.91 17.50 16.28
C TRP A 85 6.19 16.07 16.78
N PHE A 86 7.17 15.37 16.16
CA PHE A 86 7.61 14.03 16.60
C PHE A 86 8.84 14.12 17.50
N ALA A 87 8.90 13.25 18.50
CA ALA A 87 10.11 13.03 19.30
C ALA A 87 11.19 12.29 18.46
N VAL A 88 12.44 12.45 18.86
CA VAL A 88 13.55 11.58 18.42
C VAL A 88 13.24 10.16 18.90
N GLU A 89 13.44 9.17 18.02
CA GLU A 89 13.21 7.75 18.36
C GLU A 89 14.54 7.02 18.45
N ALA A 90 14.83 6.46 19.62
CA ALA A 90 16.01 5.62 19.86
C ALA A 90 15.58 4.16 20.01
N TRP A 91 16.21 3.27 19.25
CA TRP A 91 16.03 1.82 19.42
C TRP A 91 17.13 1.28 20.30
N VAL A 92 16.71 0.67 21.43
CA VAL A 92 17.63 0.03 22.38
C VAL A 92 17.27 -1.43 22.55
N SER A 93 18.25 -2.30 22.73
CA SER A 93 17.96 -3.72 22.94
C SER A 93 18.80 -4.35 24.03
N ARG A 94 18.24 -5.32 24.72
CA ARG A 94 18.89 -6.14 25.75
C ARG A 94 19.14 -7.55 25.19
N GLY A 95 20.39 -7.87 24.96
CA GLY A 95 20.76 -9.18 24.44
C GLY A 95 20.10 -9.49 23.09
N LYS A 96 19.44 -10.66 22.99
CA LYS A 96 18.78 -11.12 21.77
C LYS A 96 17.28 -10.79 21.71
N GLY A 97 16.78 -10.06 22.68
CA GLY A 97 15.36 -9.67 22.75
C GLY A 97 14.97 -8.64 21.69
N ALA A 98 13.67 -8.47 21.52
CA ALA A 98 13.14 -7.43 20.63
C ALA A 98 13.58 -6.06 21.14
N PRO A 99 13.91 -5.12 20.24
CA PRO A 99 14.23 -3.75 20.68
C PRO A 99 13.07 -3.08 21.40
N GLU A 100 13.42 -2.09 22.19
CA GLU A 100 12.50 -1.17 22.85
C GLU A 100 12.74 0.22 22.25
N ARG A 101 11.71 1.06 22.22
CA ARG A 101 11.80 2.45 21.75
C ARG A 101 11.89 3.37 22.96
N VAL A 102 12.85 4.28 22.91
CA VAL A 102 12.96 5.42 23.85
C VAL A 102 12.71 6.68 23.03
N TYR A 103 11.78 7.51 23.49
CA TYR A 103 11.45 8.77 22.82
C TYR A 103 12.08 9.92 23.60
N VAL A 104 12.70 10.86 22.88
CA VAL A 104 13.46 11.97 23.44
C VAL A 104 13.02 13.27 22.77
N ASP A 105 12.72 14.29 23.57
CA ASP A 105 12.40 15.62 23.05
C ASP A 105 13.65 16.19 22.35
N PRO A 106 13.56 16.56 21.05
CA PRO A 106 14.74 16.99 20.29
C PRO A 106 15.35 18.29 20.79
N TRP A 107 14.64 19.13 21.54
CA TRP A 107 15.14 20.42 22.03
C TRP A 107 15.72 20.34 23.44
N THR A 108 15.00 19.66 24.34
CA THR A 108 15.39 19.58 25.77
C THR A 108 16.23 18.35 26.10
N ALA A 109 16.24 17.35 25.19
CA ALA A 109 16.85 16.04 25.44
C ALA A 109 16.20 15.30 26.64
N GLU A 110 15.02 15.73 27.07
CA GLU A 110 14.25 14.98 28.06
C GLU A 110 13.61 13.75 27.45
N VAL A 111 13.63 12.63 28.16
CA VAL A 111 12.97 11.40 27.73
C VAL A 111 11.46 11.58 27.95
N THR A 112 10.71 11.59 26.85
CA THR A 112 9.24 11.74 26.88
C THR A 112 8.54 10.42 27.22
N GLY A 113 9.23 9.29 27.01
CA GLY A 113 8.71 7.98 27.39
C GLY A 113 9.39 6.83 26.69
N ARG A 114 8.88 5.63 26.97
CA ARG A 114 9.38 4.38 26.40
C ARG A 114 8.22 3.56 25.88
N HIS A 115 8.46 2.74 24.86
CA HIS A 115 7.43 1.90 24.26
C HIS A 115 8.05 0.57 23.79
N GLY A 116 7.26 -0.48 23.84
CA GLY A 116 7.69 -1.78 23.35
C GLY A 116 7.86 -1.82 21.82
N TRP A 117 8.34 -2.95 21.31
CA TRP A 117 8.62 -3.10 19.88
C TRP A 117 7.37 -3.13 19.02
N ALA A 118 6.25 -3.66 19.55
CA ALA A 118 4.98 -3.76 18.83
C ALA A 118 4.29 -2.38 18.79
N ASN A 119 3.87 -1.97 17.59
CA ASN A 119 3.10 -0.74 17.38
C ASN A 119 2.31 -0.88 16.07
N VAL A 120 1.49 0.14 15.74
CA VAL A 120 0.62 0.10 14.55
C VAL A 120 1.45 0.05 13.27
N HIS A 121 2.52 0.85 13.19
CA HIS A 121 3.43 0.84 12.03
C HIS A 121 3.96 -0.56 11.76
N ARG A 122 4.48 -1.24 12.77
CA ARG A 122 5.00 -2.60 12.59
C ARG A 122 3.90 -3.59 12.21
N PHE A 123 2.74 -3.50 12.85
CA PHE A 123 1.61 -4.37 12.53
C PHE A 123 1.20 -4.22 11.07
N LEU A 124 0.92 -2.99 10.63
CA LEU A 124 0.48 -2.71 9.26
C LEU A 124 1.56 -3.11 8.24
N ARG A 125 2.82 -2.79 8.55
CA ARG A 125 3.95 -3.14 7.68
C ARG A 125 4.11 -4.65 7.54
N GLN A 126 4.01 -5.42 8.63
CA GLN A 126 4.13 -6.88 8.60
C GLN A 126 2.92 -7.53 7.91
N ALA A 127 1.71 -7.02 8.18
CA ALA A 127 0.49 -7.49 7.53
C ALA A 127 0.56 -7.27 6.01
N HIS A 128 0.93 -6.07 5.59
CA HIS A 128 1.01 -5.70 4.17
C HIS A 128 2.17 -6.41 3.44
N ARG A 129 3.36 -6.40 4.04
CA ARG A 129 4.59 -6.84 3.37
C ARG A 129 4.72 -8.36 3.28
N HIS A 130 4.29 -9.10 4.30
CA HIS A 130 4.47 -10.56 4.35
C HIS A 130 3.36 -11.33 5.07
N LEU A 131 2.17 -10.73 5.26
CA LEU A 131 0.99 -11.41 5.83
C LEU A 131 1.25 -11.99 7.23
N MET A 132 2.13 -11.35 8.03
CA MET A 132 2.55 -11.85 9.35
C MET A 132 3.29 -13.21 9.28
N LEU A 133 3.57 -13.72 8.09
CA LEU A 133 4.32 -14.97 7.86
C LEU A 133 5.84 -14.71 7.94
N PRO A 134 6.66 -15.77 8.05
CA PRO A 134 8.12 -15.59 7.88
C PRO A 134 8.42 -14.90 6.55
N THR A 135 9.37 -13.97 6.58
CA THR A 135 9.66 -13.09 5.41
C THR A 135 10.01 -13.88 4.14
N LYS A 136 10.73 -15.01 4.29
CA LYS A 136 11.12 -15.87 3.16
C LYS A 136 9.89 -16.45 2.42
N ILE A 137 8.76 -16.59 3.09
CA ILE A 137 7.52 -17.15 2.53
C ILE A 137 6.55 -16.01 2.16
N GLY A 138 6.31 -15.10 3.10
CA GLY A 138 5.30 -14.06 2.94
C GLY A 138 5.62 -13.03 1.86
N ILE A 139 6.88 -12.59 1.74
CA ILE A 139 7.25 -11.58 0.75
C ILE A 139 6.99 -12.08 -0.69
N PRO A 140 7.46 -13.28 -1.09
CA PRO A 140 7.14 -13.79 -2.43
C PRO A 140 5.64 -13.88 -2.71
N ILE A 141 4.84 -14.31 -1.73
CA ILE A 141 3.38 -14.42 -1.87
C ILE A 141 2.79 -13.03 -2.15
N VAL A 142 3.12 -12.04 -1.32
CA VAL A 142 2.57 -10.68 -1.47
C VAL A 142 3.03 -10.05 -2.79
N CYS A 143 4.33 -10.17 -3.12
CA CYS A 143 4.86 -9.59 -4.36
C CYS A 143 4.25 -10.25 -5.60
N SER A 144 3.89 -11.55 -5.55
CA SER A 144 3.23 -12.23 -6.67
C SER A 144 1.85 -11.64 -6.99
N LEU A 145 1.19 -10.99 -6.02
CA LEU A 145 -0.10 -10.32 -6.26
C LEU A 145 0.03 -9.15 -7.25
N ALA A 146 1.23 -8.61 -7.44
CA ALA A 146 1.49 -7.59 -8.47
C ALA A 146 1.23 -8.12 -9.88
N LEU A 147 1.40 -9.44 -10.12
CA LEU A 147 1.05 -10.07 -11.40
C LEU A 147 -0.47 -10.00 -11.64
N LEU A 148 -1.26 -10.26 -10.60
CA LEU A 148 -2.72 -10.17 -10.68
C LEU A 148 -3.17 -8.73 -10.92
N LEU A 149 -2.51 -7.79 -10.25
CA LEU A 149 -2.79 -6.36 -10.42
C LEU A 149 -2.44 -5.92 -11.84
N ALA A 150 -1.31 -6.41 -12.40
CA ALA A 150 -0.90 -6.15 -13.79
C ALA A 150 -1.94 -6.69 -14.79
N VAL A 151 -2.38 -7.94 -14.61
CA VAL A 151 -3.39 -8.54 -15.50
C VAL A 151 -4.74 -7.80 -15.34
N SER A 152 -5.10 -7.39 -14.13
CA SER A 152 -6.33 -6.61 -13.89
C SER A 152 -6.26 -5.24 -14.56
N LEU A 153 -5.11 -4.57 -14.49
CA LEU A 153 -4.87 -3.26 -15.13
C LEU A 153 -5.01 -3.38 -16.66
N VAL A 154 -4.27 -4.31 -17.27
CA VAL A 154 -4.28 -4.50 -18.73
C VAL A 154 -5.67 -4.92 -19.20
N SER A 155 -6.29 -5.92 -18.58
CA SER A 155 -7.61 -6.41 -18.97
C SER A 155 -8.70 -5.35 -18.77
N GLY A 156 -8.57 -4.52 -17.74
CA GLY A 156 -9.49 -3.40 -17.51
C GLY A 156 -9.44 -2.38 -18.63
N ILE A 157 -8.24 -1.96 -19.05
CA ILE A 157 -8.01 -1.00 -20.15
C ILE A 157 -8.54 -1.60 -21.48
N VAL A 158 -8.18 -2.84 -21.76
CA VAL A 158 -8.58 -3.50 -23.03
C VAL A 158 -10.10 -3.70 -23.10
N THR A 159 -10.73 -4.04 -21.97
CA THR A 159 -12.18 -4.24 -21.90
C THR A 159 -12.94 -2.92 -22.09
N TYR A 160 -12.40 -1.81 -21.57
CA TYR A 160 -13.03 -0.48 -21.66
C TYR A 160 -12.35 0.35 -22.76
N LYS A 161 -12.63 -0.02 -24.01
CA LYS A 161 -11.96 0.50 -25.24
C LYS A 161 -11.92 2.02 -25.40
N LYS A 162 -12.91 2.74 -24.87
CA LYS A 162 -12.97 4.22 -24.93
C LYS A 162 -12.89 4.82 -23.54
N TRP A 163 -11.92 4.33 -22.75
CA TRP A 163 -11.79 4.68 -21.33
C TRP A 163 -11.68 6.19 -21.07
N TRP A 164 -11.03 6.95 -21.98
CA TRP A 164 -10.86 8.40 -21.85
C TRP A 164 -12.21 9.17 -21.84
N ARG A 165 -13.28 8.59 -22.42
CA ARG A 165 -14.62 9.19 -22.41
C ARG A 165 -15.39 8.97 -21.11
N GLY A 166 -14.84 8.16 -20.22
CA GLY A 166 -15.48 7.78 -18.97
C GLY A 166 -15.13 8.65 -17.77
N PHE A 167 -14.11 9.52 -17.87
CA PHE A 167 -13.54 10.24 -16.74
C PHE A 167 -14.56 11.10 -15.97
N PHE A 168 -15.49 11.74 -16.69
CA PHE A 168 -16.47 12.67 -16.09
C PHE A 168 -17.90 12.15 -16.20
N ARG A 169 -18.05 10.86 -16.51
CA ARG A 169 -19.38 10.25 -16.65
C ARG A 169 -19.90 9.81 -15.28
N ALA A 170 -20.90 10.56 -14.77
CA ALA A 170 -21.51 10.31 -13.47
C ALA A 170 -22.08 8.88 -13.36
N PRO A 171 -22.02 8.26 -12.17
CA PRO A 171 -22.68 6.98 -11.93
C PRO A 171 -24.20 7.09 -12.07
N ARG A 172 -24.81 6.09 -12.66
CA ARG A 172 -26.27 6.04 -12.84
C ARG A 172 -26.93 5.50 -11.58
N GLY A 173 -27.94 6.23 -11.10
CA GLY A 173 -28.75 5.79 -9.96
C GLY A 173 -29.75 4.70 -10.32
N GLY A 174 -30.56 4.30 -9.36
CA GLY A 174 -31.71 3.41 -9.51
C GLY A 174 -31.44 1.92 -9.27
N ASP A 175 -30.39 1.37 -9.89
CA ASP A 175 -30.01 -0.05 -9.71
C ASP A 175 -28.64 -0.15 -9.02
N GLY A 176 -28.60 -0.76 -7.85
CA GLY A 176 -27.38 -0.91 -7.04
C GLY A 176 -26.24 -1.58 -7.82
N ARG A 177 -26.54 -2.56 -8.67
CA ARG A 177 -25.51 -3.23 -9.49
C ARG A 177 -24.94 -2.29 -10.55
N ARG A 178 -25.78 -1.47 -11.19
CA ARG A 178 -25.31 -0.47 -12.18
C ARG A 178 -24.46 0.57 -11.49
N MET A 179 -24.93 1.08 -10.36
CA MET A 179 -24.20 2.06 -9.56
C MET A 179 -22.83 1.54 -9.13
N THR A 180 -22.77 0.32 -8.58
CA THR A 180 -21.49 -0.32 -8.18
C THR A 180 -20.55 -0.47 -9.39
N GLY A 181 -21.08 -0.89 -10.54
CA GLY A 181 -20.30 -1.02 -11.77
C GLY A 181 -19.76 0.30 -12.27
N ASP A 182 -20.59 1.36 -12.22
CA ASP A 182 -20.17 2.70 -12.65
C ASP A 182 -19.14 3.30 -11.68
N LEU A 183 -19.29 3.08 -10.36
CA LEU A 183 -18.32 3.50 -9.36
C LEU A 183 -16.98 2.77 -9.55
N HIS A 184 -17.00 1.45 -9.72
CA HIS A 184 -15.80 0.65 -10.00
C HIS A 184 -15.05 1.21 -11.23
N ARG A 185 -15.79 1.47 -12.32
CA ARG A 185 -15.23 2.06 -13.54
C ARG A 185 -14.59 3.43 -13.26
N LEU A 186 -15.31 4.32 -12.57
CA LEU A 186 -14.85 5.69 -12.33
C LEU A 186 -13.61 5.72 -11.42
N MET A 187 -13.63 4.94 -10.33
CA MET A 187 -12.47 4.79 -9.44
C MET A 187 -11.27 4.24 -10.20
N GLY A 188 -11.50 3.24 -11.08
CA GLY A 188 -10.44 2.67 -11.91
C GLY A 188 -9.81 3.67 -12.86
N LEU A 189 -10.62 4.53 -13.48
CA LEU A 189 -10.12 5.57 -14.40
C LEU A 189 -9.31 6.63 -13.66
N TRP A 190 -9.82 7.12 -12.53
CA TRP A 190 -9.15 8.17 -11.75
C TRP A 190 -7.85 7.67 -11.12
N SER A 191 -7.80 6.40 -10.72
CA SER A 191 -6.61 5.81 -10.09
C SER A 191 -5.70 5.07 -11.08
N LEU A 192 -5.93 5.17 -12.39
CA LEU A 192 -5.18 4.41 -13.42
C LEU A 192 -3.66 4.58 -13.29
N TRP A 193 -3.20 5.82 -13.13
CA TRP A 193 -1.78 6.14 -12.96
C TRP A 193 -1.22 5.49 -11.67
N PHE A 194 -2.00 5.52 -10.60
CA PHE A 194 -1.59 5.00 -9.29
C PHE A 194 -1.56 3.46 -9.31
N VAL A 195 -2.57 2.82 -9.94
CA VAL A 195 -2.58 1.37 -10.13
C VAL A 195 -1.33 0.94 -10.93
N ALA A 196 -1.00 1.68 -12.00
CA ALA A 196 0.20 1.40 -12.81
C ALA A 196 1.47 1.53 -11.94
N LEU A 197 1.58 2.60 -11.15
CA LEU A 197 2.73 2.85 -10.27
C LEU A 197 2.90 1.72 -9.24
N ILE A 198 1.82 1.36 -8.53
CA ILE A 198 1.85 0.30 -7.50
C ILE A 198 2.15 -1.08 -8.16
N THR A 199 1.59 -1.30 -9.35
CA THR A 199 1.87 -2.52 -10.12
C THR A 199 3.36 -2.61 -10.48
N LEU A 200 3.94 -1.54 -11.03
CA LEU A 200 5.34 -1.52 -11.47
C LEU A 200 6.29 -1.70 -10.28
N THR A 201 6.06 -0.99 -9.18
CA THR A 201 6.90 -1.12 -7.98
C THR A 201 6.73 -2.51 -7.33
N GLY A 202 5.51 -3.05 -7.32
CA GLY A 202 5.23 -4.41 -6.84
C GLY A 202 5.91 -5.49 -7.68
N LEU A 203 5.89 -5.34 -9.01
CA LEU A 203 6.60 -6.24 -9.93
C LEU A 203 8.11 -6.14 -9.71
N TRP A 204 8.63 -4.93 -9.46
CA TRP A 204 10.05 -4.74 -9.14
C TRP A 204 10.42 -5.51 -7.86
N TYR A 205 9.61 -5.42 -6.81
CA TYR A 205 9.83 -6.19 -5.58
C TYR A 205 9.77 -7.70 -5.84
N LEU A 206 8.92 -8.15 -6.77
CA LEU A 206 8.88 -9.57 -7.16
C LEU A 206 10.21 -9.97 -7.81
N VAL A 207 10.75 -9.15 -8.72
CA VAL A 207 12.06 -9.39 -9.35
C VAL A 207 13.15 -9.49 -8.28
N GLU A 208 13.19 -8.56 -7.33
CA GLU A 208 14.16 -8.58 -6.22
C GLU A 208 14.03 -9.86 -5.37
N THR A 209 12.79 -10.26 -5.07
CA THR A 209 12.49 -11.45 -4.28
C THR A 209 12.97 -12.74 -4.96
N LEU A 210 12.94 -12.76 -6.31
CA LEU A 210 13.38 -13.90 -7.12
C LEU A 210 14.89 -13.88 -7.41
N GLY A 211 15.65 -13.00 -6.74
CA GLY A 211 17.10 -12.95 -6.86
C GLY A 211 17.65 -11.83 -7.74
N GLY A 212 16.75 -10.98 -8.26
CA GLY A 212 17.12 -9.83 -9.07
C GLY A 212 17.49 -8.58 -8.25
N ASN A 213 17.92 -8.75 -7.00
CA ASN A 213 18.30 -7.61 -6.16
C ASN A 213 19.54 -6.90 -6.70
N ALA A 214 19.54 -5.59 -6.63
CA ALA A 214 20.75 -4.80 -6.88
C ALA A 214 21.82 -5.12 -5.82
N LYS A 215 23.06 -5.18 -6.25
CA LYS A 215 24.20 -5.40 -5.34
C LYS A 215 24.37 -4.20 -4.42
N VAL A 216 24.40 -4.44 -3.12
CA VAL A 216 24.65 -3.40 -2.12
C VAL A 216 26.13 -3.49 -1.74
N PRO A 217 26.85 -2.35 -1.73
CA PRO A 217 28.25 -2.37 -1.30
C PRO A 217 28.39 -2.90 0.12
N LYS A 218 29.36 -3.77 0.32
CA LYS A 218 29.71 -4.24 1.66
C LYS A 218 30.45 -3.14 2.39
N LEU A 219 30.00 -2.81 3.59
CA LEU A 219 30.69 -1.83 4.43
C LEU A 219 31.91 -2.47 5.06
N PRO A 220 33.01 -1.71 5.18
CA PRO A 220 34.21 -2.21 5.87
C PRO A 220 33.92 -2.60 7.32
N GLU A 221 34.61 -3.61 7.81
CA GLU A 221 34.55 -3.99 9.23
C GLU A 221 35.52 -3.11 10.01
N VAL A 222 35.11 -2.67 11.19
CA VAL A 222 35.93 -1.92 12.13
C VAL A 222 36.00 -2.68 13.46
N GLU A 223 37.01 -2.41 14.24
CA GLU A 223 37.12 -3.01 15.58
C GLU A 223 35.95 -2.61 16.46
N ALA A 224 35.38 -3.60 17.14
CA ALA A 224 34.30 -3.34 18.09
C ALA A 224 34.86 -2.52 19.26
N GLY A 225 34.25 -1.39 19.50
CA GLY A 225 34.63 -0.49 20.58
C GLY A 225 33.43 -0.09 21.44
N ALA A 226 33.72 0.69 22.45
CA ALA A 226 32.68 1.28 23.28
C ALA A 226 31.79 2.19 22.42
N MET A 227 30.49 2.12 22.67
CA MET A 227 29.53 2.94 21.93
C MET A 227 29.71 4.42 22.28
N PRO A 228 29.95 5.27 21.31
CA PRO A 228 30.12 6.71 21.59
C PRO A 228 28.77 7.36 21.89
N THR A 229 28.73 8.19 22.93
CA THR A 229 27.61 9.09 23.27
C THR A 229 28.20 10.44 23.66
N GLY A 230 27.34 11.42 23.88
CA GLY A 230 27.76 12.77 24.29
C GLY A 230 28.75 13.35 23.28
N GLY A 231 29.76 14.07 23.78
CA GLY A 231 30.76 14.73 22.94
C GLY A 231 31.56 13.79 22.05
N ALA A 232 31.71 12.51 22.44
CA ALA A 232 32.40 11.52 21.57
C ALA A 232 31.61 11.28 20.28
N LEU A 233 30.30 11.11 20.38
CA LEU A 233 29.43 10.95 19.20
C LEU A 233 29.39 12.24 18.37
N ASP A 234 29.33 13.40 19.01
CA ASP A 234 29.30 14.69 18.31
C ASP A 234 30.57 14.90 17.48
N ARG A 235 31.74 14.45 17.98
CA ARG A 235 32.96 14.48 17.19
C ARG A 235 32.88 13.61 15.93
N LEU A 236 32.28 12.42 16.02
CA LEU A 236 32.09 11.54 14.87
C LEU A 236 31.11 12.15 13.85
N VAL A 237 30.03 12.77 14.34
CA VAL A 237 29.08 13.51 13.48
C VAL A 237 29.78 14.67 12.77
N ALA A 238 30.68 15.39 13.48
CA ALA A 238 31.46 16.47 12.87
C ALA A 238 32.42 15.94 11.78
N VAL A 239 33.02 14.77 12.01
CA VAL A 239 33.86 14.09 11.00
C VAL A 239 33.02 13.73 9.76
N ALA A 240 31.85 13.15 9.97
CA ALA A 240 30.95 12.77 8.88
C ALA A 240 30.49 14.00 8.07
N ARG A 241 30.17 15.12 8.75
CA ARG A 241 29.75 16.37 8.11
C ARG A 241 30.87 17.01 7.30
N ARG A 242 32.12 16.86 7.74
CA ARG A 242 33.30 17.35 6.94
C ARG A 242 33.48 16.47 5.71
N ALA A 243 33.25 15.17 5.82
CA ALA A 243 33.43 14.24 4.69
C ALA A 243 32.33 14.43 3.63
N ASP A 244 31.10 14.68 4.07
CA ASP A 244 29.97 14.98 3.19
C ASP A 244 29.12 16.12 3.77
N PRO A 245 29.46 17.36 3.46
CA PRO A 245 28.72 18.54 3.95
C PRO A 245 27.26 18.61 3.45
N ALA A 246 26.91 17.89 2.39
CA ALA A 246 25.58 17.87 1.83
C ALA A 246 24.66 16.87 2.53
N LEU A 247 25.21 15.98 3.36
CA LEU A 247 24.44 14.93 4.04
C LEU A 247 23.58 15.53 5.16
N ASP A 248 22.26 15.45 5.00
CA ASP A 248 21.29 15.76 6.04
C ASP A 248 21.04 14.51 6.92
N UNK A 249 21.72 14.10 8.11
CA UNK A 249 21.72 13.10 8.88
C UNK A 249 20.51 12.84 9.42
N ARG A 250 19.87 12.00 9.14
CA ARG A 250 18.55 11.63 9.66
C ARG A 250 18.56 10.41 10.56
N GLU A 251 19.61 9.65 10.47
CA GLU A 251 19.71 8.39 11.22
C GLU A 251 21.16 8.09 11.59
N UNK A 252 21.47 7.72 12.77
CA UNK A 252 22.63 7.27 13.23
C UNK A 252 22.46 5.89 13.54
N ARG A 253 23.16 4.96 12.95
CA ARG A 253 23.10 3.53 13.24
C ARG A 253 24.39 3.06 13.91
N PHE A 254 24.26 2.30 14.99
CA PHE A 254 25.37 1.83 15.84
C PHE A 254 25.51 0.34 15.64
N THR A 255 26.64 -0.06 15.02
CA THR A 255 26.84 -1.48 14.70
C THR A 255 28.14 -2.01 15.29
N UNK A 256 28.09 -3.07 15.47
CA UNK A 256 29.18 -3.66 16.09
C UNK A 256 30.29 -3.93 15.17
N UNK A 257 29.98 -4.05 14.03
CA UNK A 257 30.88 -4.43 13.11
C UNK A 257 31.32 -3.39 12.24
N ASN A 258 30.50 -2.48 11.95
CA ASN A 258 30.82 -1.44 10.95
C ASN A 258 30.94 -0.03 11.57
N GLY A 259 30.99 0.08 12.89
CA GLY A 259 31.13 1.38 13.56
C GLY A 259 29.85 2.20 13.59
N VAL A 260 29.96 3.53 13.43
CA VAL A 260 28.82 4.46 13.41
C VAL A 260 28.53 4.87 11.98
N ILE A 261 27.30 4.62 11.57
CA ILE A 261 26.86 4.93 10.21
C ILE A 261 25.87 6.10 10.23
N UNK A 262 26.08 7.15 9.74
CA UNK A 262 25.34 8.22 9.63
C UNK A 262 24.67 8.16 8.41
N LEU A 263 23.44 8.12 8.26
CA LEU A 263 22.59 7.99 7.06
C LEU A 263 21.69 9.21 6.89
N GLY A 264 21.31 9.52 5.69
CA GLY A 264 20.42 10.65 5.44
C GLY A 264 20.16 10.92 3.98
N GLN A 265 19.78 12.13 3.72
CA GLN A 265 19.48 12.57 2.35
C GLN A 265 20.56 13.51 1.82
N UNK A 266 20.84 13.33 0.70
CA UNK A 266 21.74 14.18 0.07
C UNK A 266 20.96 14.85 -0.97
N SER A 267 21.50 15.21 -2.08
CA SER A 267 20.92 15.84 -3.27
C SER A 267 20.30 14.86 -4.29
N ALA A 268 20.58 13.57 -4.18
CA ALA A 268 19.94 12.58 -5.05
C ALA A 268 18.47 12.40 -4.65
N TRP A 269 17.54 12.67 -5.55
CA TRP A 269 16.09 12.59 -5.33
C TRP A 269 15.58 11.16 -5.48
N LEU A 270 14.55 10.80 -4.74
CA LEU A 270 13.90 9.49 -4.75
C LEU A 270 14.89 8.34 -4.45
N VAL A 271 15.67 8.50 -3.39
CA VAL A 271 16.50 7.42 -2.83
C VAL A 271 16.21 7.28 -1.35
N ARG A 272 16.39 6.08 -0.82
CA ARG A 272 16.29 5.82 0.63
C ARG A 272 17.50 6.43 1.35
N ASP A 273 17.33 6.77 2.62
CA ASP A 273 18.41 7.37 3.44
C ASP A 273 19.67 6.49 3.41
N ARG A 274 19.52 5.18 3.36
CA ARG A 274 20.64 4.24 3.34
C ARG A 274 21.53 4.33 2.09
N ALA A 275 21.04 4.98 1.02
CA ALA A 275 21.84 5.19 -0.19
C ALA A 275 22.88 6.29 -0.01
N ASN A 276 22.72 7.12 1.02
CA ASN A 276 23.66 8.18 1.37
C ASN A 276 24.14 7.91 2.79
N ALA A 277 25.40 7.59 2.94
CA ALA A 277 25.92 7.22 4.26
C ALA A 277 27.39 7.60 4.39
N VAL A 278 27.75 8.08 5.56
CA VAL A 278 29.16 8.20 5.97
C VAL A 278 29.37 7.22 7.13
N VAL A 279 30.33 6.32 6.95
CA VAL A 279 30.69 5.33 7.95
C VAL A 279 31.95 5.80 8.66
N VAL A 280 31.90 5.94 9.98
CA VAL A 280 33.02 6.42 10.79
C VAL A 280 33.42 5.36 11.80
N ASP A 281 34.71 5.06 11.86
CA ASP A 281 35.30 4.20 12.87
C ASP A 281 35.36 4.97 14.20
N PRO A 282 34.67 4.53 15.24
CA PRO A 282 34.66 5.24 16.53
C PRO A 282 36.01 5.22 17.26
N ALA A 283 36.85 4.21 17.02
CA ALA A 283 38.15 4.09 17.69
C ALA A 283 39.17 5.10 17.13
N THR A 284 39.21 5.27 15.80
CA THR A 284 40.19 6.13 15.12
C THR A 284 39.61 7.47 14.69
N SER A 285 38.30 7.65 14.75
CA SER A 285 37.55 8.80 14.23
C SER A 285 37.85 9.06 12.73
N ARG A 286 38.11 7.98 11.98
CA ARG A 286 38.35 8.07 10.52
C ARG A 286 37.11 7.62 9.76
N VAL A 287 36.86 8.29 8.62
CA VAL A 287 35.84 7.85 7.66
C VAL A 287 36.38 6.59 6.95
N VAL A 288 35.61 5.52 7.02
CA VAL A 288 35.97 4.24 6.41
C VAL A 288 35.16 3.94 5.15
N ALA A 289 34.05 4.62 4.93
CA ALA A 289 33.26 4.47 3.69
C ALA A 289 32.29 5.66 3.47
N UNK A 290 31.81 6.05 2.43
CA UNK A 290 30.93 6.94 2.10
C UNK A 290 30.08 6.30 1.18
N LEU A 291 28.93 6.32 1.07
CA LEU A 291 27.93 5.95 0.07
C LEU A 291 27.22 7.19 -0.45
N ASP A 292 27.08 7.27 -1.74
CA ASP A 292 26.49 8.46 -2.39
C ASP A 292 25.41 8.02 -3.38
N GLY A 293 24.17 8.38 -3.09
CA GLY A 293 23.01 8.08 -3.93
C GLY A 293 23.07 8.64 -5.35
N ARG A 294 23.98 9.59 -5.62
CA ARG A 294 24.19 10.14 -6.95
C ARG A 294 25.02 9.22 -7.86
N THR A 295 25.79 8.31 -7.29
CA THR A 295 26.72 7.42 -8.02
C THR A 295 26.19 6.02 -8.25
N LEU A 296 24.93 5.78 -7.95
CA LEU A 296 24.28 4.46 -8.08
C LEU A 296 24.25 3.99 -9.54
N SER A 297 24.46 2.69 -9.76
CA SER A 297 24.19 2.07 -11.06
C SER A 297 22.68 2.19 -11.37
N ALA A 298 22.31 2.02 -12.64
CA ALA A 298 20.88 2.06 -13.05
C ALA A 298 20.03 1.06 -12.26
N HIS A 299 20.55 -0.15 -12.04
CA HIS A 299 19.87 -1.20 -11.27
C HIS A 299 19.64 -0.75 -9.81
N GLN A 300 20.70 -0.26 -9.15
CA GLN A 300 20.59 0.28 -7.78
C GLN A 300 19.62 1.46 -7.72
N ARG A 301 19.68 2.34 -8.73
CA ARG A 301 18.80 3.52 -8.81
C ARG A 301 17.33 3.12 -8.86
N ILE A 302 16.97 2.12 -9.67
CA ILE A 302 15.57 1.62 -9.74
C ILE A 302 15.15 1.04 -8.39
N SER A 303 16.01 0.22 -7.77
CA SER A 303 15.74 -0.37 -6.46
C SER A 303 15.54 0.69 -5.37
N GLU A 304 16.37 1.74 -5.37
CA GLU A 304 16.26 2.81 -4.38
C GLU A 304 15.03 3.69 -4.61
N MET A 305 14.58 3.87 -5.88
CA MET A 305 13.38 4.64 -6.24
C MET A 305 12.09 3.91 -5.90
N ALA A 306 12.10 2.57 -5.93
CA ALA A 306 10.88 1.77 -5.74
C ALA A 306 10.20 2.06 -4.39
N ASP A 307 10.96 2.16 -3.30
CA ASP A 307 10.40 2.41 -1.97
C ASP A 307 9.72 3.78 -1.84
N PRO A 308 10.41 4.92 -2.10
CA PRO A 308 9.73 6.23 -1.98
C PRO A 308 8.52 6.35 -2.90
N LEU A 309 8.55 5.77 -4.10
CA LEU A 309 7.42 5.78 -5.03
C LEU A 309 6.27 4.89 -4.53
N HIS A 310 6.59 3.75 -3.95
CA HIS A 310 5.56 2.84 -3.43
C HIS A 310 4.88 3.41 -2.18
N PHE A 311 5.67 3.98 -1.26
CA PHE A 311 5.17 4.45 0.04
C PHE A 311 4.70 5.90 0.05
N GLY A 312 5.11 6.72 -0.92
CA GLY A 312 4.83 8.16 -0.95
C GLY A 312 5.63 8.99 0.11
N UNK A 313 6.58 8.64 0.51
CA UNK A 313 7.28 9.20 1.46
C UNK A 313 8.18 10.24 1.08
N PHE A 314 8.19 10.69 -0.18
CA PHE A 314 9.18 11.60 -0.79
C PHE A 314 8.79 13.09 -0.75
N GLY A 315 7.56 13.43 -0.50
CA GLY A 315 7.06 14.81 -0.47
C GLY A 315 6.35 15.16 0.84
N GLY A 316 6.73 14.52 1.93
CA GLY A 316 6.16 14.79 3.24
C GLY A 316 4.68 14.43 3.32
N LEU A 317 3.94 15.17 4.13
CA LEU A 317 2.53 14.90 4.41
C LEU A 317 1.64 14.96 3.15
N TRP A 318 1.94 15.86 2.20
CA TRP A 318 1.11 16.03 1.00
C TRP A 318 1.12 14.80 0.11
N THR A 319 2.28 14.19 -0.12
CA THR A 319 2.34 12.95 -0.91
C THR A 319 1.67 11.79 -0.16
N LYS A 320 1.79 11.72 1.17
CA LYS A 320 1.08 10.72 1.97
C LYS A 320 -0.44 10.85 1.81
N VAL A 321 -0.98 12.08 1.84
CA VAL A 321 -2.44 12.31 1.62
C VAL A 321 -2.85 11.79 0.24
N ILE A 322 -2.09 12.14 -0.80
CA ILE A 322 -2.37 11.69 -2.18
C ILE A 322 -2.32 10.14 -2.25
N TRP A 323 -1.27 9.53 -1.70
CA TRP A 323 -1.11 8.06 -1.69
C TRP A 323 -2.25 7.37 -0.94
N PHE A 324 -2.65 7.92 0.21
CA PHE A 324 -3.76 7.39 1.00
C PHE A 324 -5.08 7.46 0.21
N LEU A 325 -5.38 8.60 -0.40
CA LEU A 325 -6.61 8.78 -1.19
C LEU A 325 -6.68 7.78 -2.35
N PHE A 326 -5.59 7.66 -3.12
CA PHE A 326 -5.55 6.72 -4.24
C PHE A 326 -5.48 5.27 -3.79
N GLY A 327 -4.83 4.99 -2.66
CA GLY A 327 -4.83 3.68 -2.01
C GLY A 327 -6.25 3.27 -1.59
N ALA A 328 -7.00 4.22 -1.01
CA ALA A 328 -8.41 4.00 -0.64
C ALA A 328 -9.28 3.74 -1.87
N LEU A 329 -9.09 4.48 -2.97
CA LEU A 329 -9.78 4.22 -4.24
C LEU A 329 -9.46 2.81 -4.77
N LEU A 330 -8.20 2.41 -4.70
CA LEU A 330 -7.76 1.09 -5.16
C LEU A 330 -8.37 -0.03 -4.29
N THR A 331 -8.39 0.18 -2.99
CA THR A 331 -9.05 -0.75 -2.04
C THR A 331 -10.56 -0.86 -2.33
N ALA A 332 -11.24 0.29 -2.48
CA ALA A 332 -12.66 0.34 -2.82
C ALA A 332 -12.94 -0.33 -4.17
N MET A 333 -12.02 -0.21 -5.13
CA MET A 333 -12.12 -0.86 -6.43
C MET A 333 -12.06 -2.39 -6.29
N ALA A 334 -11.20 -2.92 -5.42
CA ALA A 334 -11.13 -4.36 -5.14
C ALA A 334 -12.44 -4.85 -4.50
N VAL A 335 -12.97 -4.09 -3.53
CA VAL A 335 -14.26 -4.40 -2.86
C VAL A 335 -15.42 -4.38 -3.87
N THR A 336 -15.54 -3.30 -4.67
CA THR A 336 -16.64 -3.18 -5.65
C THR A 336 -16.53 -4.25 -6.75
N GLY A 337 -15.33 -4.61 -7.14
CA GLY A 337 -15.10 -5.71 -8.08
C GLY A 337 -15.67 -7.03 -7.55
N THR A 338 -15.38 -7.33 -6.28
CA THR A 338 -15.90 -8.50 -5.57
C THR A 338 -17.42 -8.45 -5.47
N MET A 339 -17.97 -7.29 -5.10
CA MET A 339 -19.42 -7.07 -5.00
C MET A 339 -20.13 -7.33 -6.34
N ILE A 340 -19.62 -6.78 -7.44
CA ILE A 340 -20.18 -6.98 -8.79
C ILE A 340 -20.22 -8.48 -9.12
N TYR A 341 -19.15 -9.20 -8.79
CA TYR A 341 -19.08 -10.63 -9.05
C TYR A 341 -20.08 -11.40 -8.16
N ALA A 342 -20.15 -11.09 -6.88
CA ALA A 342 -21.08 -11.72 -5.94
C ALA A 342 -22.54 -11.52 -6.38
N MET A 343 -22.91 -10.29 -6.77
CA MET A 343 -24.25 -9.98 -7.28
C MET A 343 -24.57 -10.74 -8.57
N ARG A 344 -23.54 -10.98 -9.41
CA ARG A 344 -23.71 -11.76 -10.64
C ARG A 344 -23.96 -13.25 -10.31
N LEU A 345 -23.19 -13.78 -9.38
CA LEU A 345 -23.31 -15.18 -8.95
C LEU A 345 -24.68 -15.44 -8.33
N ALA A 346 -25.15 -14.54 -7.46
CA ALA A 346 -26.48 -14.63 -6.82
C ALA A 346 -27.62 -14.64 -7.86
N ARG A 347 -27.51 -13.84 -8.93
CA ARG A 347 -28.51 -13.87 -10.03
C ARG A 347 -28.46 -15.19 -10.81
N SER A 348 -27.26 -15.69 -11.06
CA SER A 348 -27.08 -16.95 -11.79
C SER A 348 -27.67 -18.13 -10.99
N SER A 349 -27.52 -18.13 -9.68
CA SER A 349 -28.07 -19.18 -8.81
C SER A 349 -29.60 -19.07 -8.69
N ARG A 350 -30.17 -17.87 -8.65
CA ARG A 350 -31.65 -17.67 -8.68
C ARG A 350 -32.23 -18.14 -10.01
N SER A 351 -31.64 -17.82 -11.13
CA SER A 351 -32.11 -18.34 -12.43
C SER A 351 -31.92 -19.86 -12.62
N UNK A 352 -31.12 -20.45 -11.88
CA UNK A 352 -30.92 -21.73 -11.87
C UNK A 352 -31.89 -22.46 -11.07
N UNK A 353 -32.33 -21.80 -10.08
CA UNK A 353 -33.27 -22.22 -9.23
C UNK A 353 -34.58 -22.26 -9.87
N GLU A 354 -34.91 -21.02 -10.38
CA GLU A 354 -36.14 -20.87 -11.15
C GLU A 354 -36.32 -21.91 -12.29
N UNK A 355 -35.32 -22.28 -12.78
CA UNK A 355 -35.31 -23.14 -13.74
C UNK A 355 -35.44 -24.53 -13.32
N UNK A 356 -35.22 -24.73 -12.25
CA UNK A 356 -35.39 -25.90 -11.68
C UNK A 356 -36.77 -26.21 -11.31
N GLU A 357 -37.28 -25.13 -10.71
CA GLU A 357 -38.71 -25.16 -10.29
C GLU A 357 -39.69 -25.31 -11.48
N ASP A 358 -39.46 -24.57 -12.52
CA ASP A 358 -40.29 -24.71 -13.74
C ASP A 358 -40.21 -26.10 -14.38
N ARG A 359 -39.11 -26.77 -14.32
CA ARG A 359 -38.98 -28.17 -14.78
C ARG A 359 -39.70 -29.17 -13.87
N LEU A 360 -39.64 -28.97 -12.62
CA LEU A 360 -40.33 -29.81 -11.66
C LEU A 360 -41.86 -29.64 -11.72
N UNK A 361 -42.00 -28.48 -11.98
CA UNK A 361 -43.26 -28.18 -12.16
C UNK A 361 -43.80 -28.70 -13.41
N GLY A 362 -43.20 -28.68 -14.42
CA GLY A 362 -43.62 -29.19 -15.76
C GLY A 362 -43.77 -30.71 -15.85
N HIS A 363 -43.05 -31.45 -15.04
CA HIS A 363 -43.15 -32.92 -15.01
C HIS A 363 -44.35 -33.42 -14.19
N GLY A 364 -44.96 -32.59 -13.39
CA GLY A 364 -46.16 -32.95 -12.65
C GLY A 364 -47.45 -32.92 -13.51
N CYS A 365 -47.39 -32.38 -14.71
CA CYS A 365 -48.57 -32.23 -15.57
C CYS A 365 -48.66 -33.28 -16.70
N LEU A 366 -47.87 -34.34 -16.67
CA LEU A 366 -47.94 -35.42 -17.66
C LEU A 366 -48.86 -36.53 -17.13
N GLY A 367 -50.20 -36.29 -17.11
CA GLY A 367 -51.11 -37.34 -16.72
C GLY A 367 -52.60 -37.11 -16.90
N ILE A 368 -53.12 -35.98 -17.20
CA ILE A 368 -54.55 -35.81 -17.47
C ILE A 368 -54.78 -34.58 -18.37
N UNK A 369 -55.13 -34.66 -19.36
CA UNK A 369 -55.37 -33.80 -20.23
C UNK A 369 -56.50 -33.03 -19.96
N ARG A 370 -56.46 -32.30 -19.17
CA ARG A 370 -57.48 -31.26 -19.08
C ARG A 370 -56.80 -29.89 -19.21
N ARG A 371 -57.35 -29.07 -20.09
CA ARG A 371 -56.91 -27.72 -20.34
C ARG A 371 -56.90 -26.89 -19.03
N CYS A 372 -55.76 -26.51 -18.57
CA CYS A 372 -55.67 -25.50 -17.54
C CYS A 372 -55.93 -24.12 -18.14
N PRO A 373 -56.89 -23.35 -17.63
CA PRO A 373 -57.07 -21.97 -18.07
C PRO A 373 -55.86 -21.12 -17.60
N ARG A 374 -55.23 -20.46 -18.51
CA ARG A 374 -54.22 -19.45 -18.19
C ARG A 374 -54.91 -18.31 -17.42
N SER A 375 -54.61 -18.17 -16.16
CA SER A 375 -55.01 -16.95 -15.43
C SER A 375 -54.09 -15.80 -15.87
N PRO A 376 -54.63 -14.70 -16.35
CA PRO A 376 -53.82 -13.53 -16.63
C PRO A 376 -53.42 -12.85 -15.32
N HIS A 377 -52.16 -12.86 -15.01
CA HIS A 377 -51.65 -11.98 -13.95
C HIS A 377 -51.67 -10.52 -14.44
N PRO A 378 -52.34 -9.63 -13.75
CA PRO A 378 -52.34 -8.22 -14.14
C PRO A 378 -50.99 -7.60 -13.85
N TYR A 379 -50.49 -6.87 -14.81
CA TYR A 379 -49.26 -6.10 -14.71
C TYR A 379 -49.56 -4.79 -13.98
N LEU A 380 -48.97 -4.58 -12.85
CA LEU A 380 -49.08 -3.32 -12.13
C LEU A 380 -48.07 -2.31 -12.73
N ASP A 381 -48.59 -1.21 -13.31
CA ASP A 381 -47.78 -0.06 -13.72
C ASP A 381 -47.32 0.68 -12.46
N SER A 382 -46.16 1.31 -12.58
CA SER A 382 -45.55 2.13 -11.53
C SER A 382 -46.38 3.34 -11.06
N ARG A 383 -47.55 3.54 -11.60
CA ARG A 383 -48.46 4.68 -11.25
C ARG A 383 -49.75 4.22 -10.52
N GLY A 384 -49.92 2.96 -10.25
CA GLY A 384 -51.04 2.51 -9.44
C GLY A 384 -52.45 2.53 -10.07
N ASP A 385 -52.54 2.74 -11.38
CA ASP A 385 -53.86 2.77 -12.05
C ASP A 385 -54.17 1.48 -12.82
N TRP A 386 -55.40 1.01 -12.70
CA TRP A 386 -55.95 -0.14 -13.41
C TRP A 386 -56.47 0.30 -14.77
N GLY A 387 -55.67 0.17 -15.82
CA GLY A 387 -56.11 0.48 -17.17
C GLY A 387 -56.15 -0.77 -18.03
N GLY A 388 -57.35 -1.27 -18.29
CA GLY A 388 -57.54 -2.34 -19.26
C GLY A 388 -57.88 -1.79 -20.63
N GLU A 389 -56.95 -1.72 -21.54
CA GLU A 389 -57.28 -1.48 -22.97
C GLU A 389 -56.51 -2.46 -23.85
N LEU A 390 -57.29 -3.23 -24.62
CA LEU A 390 -56.79 -4.15 -25.63
C LEU A 390 -56.21 -3.32 -26.80
N ARG A 391 -54.90 -3.38 -27.03
CA ARG A 391 -54.32 -2.87 -28.26
C ARG A 391 -54.28 -3.97 -29.33
N GLU A 392 -54.91 -3.71 -30.44
CA GLU A 392 -54.87 -4.53 -31.65
C GLU A 392 -53.43 -4.75 -32.14
N VAL A 393 -53.17 -5.97 -32.49
CA VAL A 393 -51.90 -6.40 -33.12
C VAL A 393 -52.02 -6.11 -34.62
N ARG A 394 -51.27 -5.14 -35.13
CA ARG A 394 -51.13 -4.97 -36.59
C ARG A 394 -50.02 -5.86 -37.15
N PRO A 395 -50.22 -6.44 -38.34
CA PRO A 395 -49.22 -7.31 -38.94
C PRO A 395 -48.04 -6.55 -39.55
N PHE A 396 -46.91 -7.22 -39.57
CA PHE A 396 -45.65 -6.73 -40.18
C PHE A 396 -45.80 -6.37 -41.63
N GLY A 397 -45.45 -5.19 -42.02
CA GLY A 397 -45.28 -4.75 -43.41
C GLY A 397 -43.81 -4.77 -43.82
N ALA A 398 -43.61 -5.00 -45.07
CA ALA A 398 -42.35 -5.35 -45.71
C ALA A 398 -41.26 -4.30 -45.74
N VAL A 399 -40.04 -4.80 -45.84
CA VAL A 399 -38.77 -4.16 -46.12
C VAL A 399 -38.78 -3.33 -47.36
N ASN A 400 -38.19 -2.14 -47.32
CA ASN A 400 -37.61 -1.53 -48.50
C ASN A 400 -36.19 -1.03 -48.17
N ALA A 401 -35.25 -1.56 -48.92
CA ALA A 401 -33.89 -1.06 -49.04
C ALA A 401 -33.85 0.20 -49.91
N GLN A 402 -33.00 1.15 -49.53
CA GLN A 402 -32.14 1.88 -50.51
C GLN A 402 -31.32 2.97 -49.85
N VAL A 403 -30.02 2.93 -50.18
CA VAL A 403 -28.94 3.91 -50.10
C VAL A 403 -28.30 4.03 -48.70
#